data_5fa7f3b3536e3c7a650c8baa69f6e4f4
#
_entry.id   5fa7f3b3536e3c7a650c8baa69f6e4f4
#
_cell.length_a   1.000
_cell.length_b   1.000
_cell.length_c   1.000
_cell.angle_alpha   90.00
_cell.angle_beta   90.00
_cell.angle_gamma   90.00
#
_symmetry.space_group_name_H-M   'P 1'
#
loop_
_entity.id
_entity.type
_entity.pdbx_description
1 polymer ?
#
loop_
_entity_poly.entity_id
_entity_poly.type
_entity_poly.pdbx_seq_one_letter_code
_entity_poly.pdbx_strand_id
1 'polypeptide(L)'
;MARMARPVFLLAAFLSLAPAALAAEFKPFTRATFDAAQAAGRPILVEVNAWWCPVCSSQVRTIKDTVRSPDYDKLLVLRINYDKQKAEWRAFKVQKQSTLIAFRDGREQGRLSYITDKEKIRALLRSTLR
;
A
#
# COMPACT_ATOMS: atom_id res chain seq x y z
N MET A 1 14.07 -42.55 -57.22
CA MET A 1 14.79 -41.49 -56.47
C MET A 1 13.80 -40.84 -55.52
N ALA A 2 13.78 -41.29 -54.28
CA ALA A 2 12.86 -40.75 -53.27
C ALA A 2 13.48 -39.57 -52.56
N ARG A 3 12.84 -38.39 -52.65
CA ARG A 3 13.23 -37.18 -51.86
C ARG A 3 12.56 -37.28 -50.50
N MET A 4 13.41 -37.55 -49.48
CA MET A 4 12.96 -37.48 -48.08
C MET A 4 12.84 -36.01 -47.67
N ALA A 5 11.60 -35.57 -47.46
CA ALA A 5 11.31 -34.26 -46.84
C ALA A 5 11.56 -34.36 -45.33
N ARG A 6 12.47 -33.53 -44.81
CA ARG A 6 12.71 -33.40 -43.38
C ARG A 6 11.68 -32.46 -42.79
N PRO A 7 10.95 -32.85 -41.72
CA PRO A 7 10.07 -31.92 -41.02
C PRO A 7 10.91 -30.93 -40.19
N VAL A 8 10.78 -29.64 -40.45
CA VAL A 8 11.32 -28.55 -39.63
C VAL A 8 10.38 -28.39 -38.44
N PHE A 9 10.85 -28.85 -37.28
CA PHE A 9 10.17 -28.56 -35.99
C PHE A 9 10.45 -27.10 -35.61
N LEU A 10 9.46 -26.22 -35.79
CA LEU A 10 9.45 -24.89 -35.24
C LEU A 10 9.19 -24.99 -33.73
N LEU A 11 10.25 -24.86 -32.92
CA LEU A 11 10.12 -24.66 -31.47
C LEU A 11 9.54 -23.27 -31.23
N ALA A 12 8.24 -23.19 -30.93
CA ALA A 12 7.64 -21.98 -30.43
C ALA A 12 8.09 -21.77 -28.97
N ALA A 13 9.02 -20.84 -28.77
CA ALA A 13 9.42 -20.41 -27.44
C ALA A 13 8.26 -19.61 -26.81
N PHE A 14 7.51 -20.24 -25.92
CA PHE A 14 6.57 -19.54 -25.06
C PHE A 14 7.36 -18.69 -24.05
N LEU A 15 7.46 -17.40 -24.34
CA LEU A 15 7.94 -16.42 -23.38
C LEU A 15 6.88 -16.30 -22.29
N SER A 16 7.09 -17.01 -21.18
CA SER A 16 6.25 -16.84 -19.98
C SER A 16 6.53 -15.45 -19.40
N LEU A 17 5.64 -14.48 -19.68
CA LEU A 17 5.60 -13.25 -18.91
C LEU A 17 5.16 -13.62 -17.48
N ALA A 18 6.11 -13.78 -16.57
CA ALA A 18 5.81 -13.83 -15.15
C ALA A 18 5.17 -12.49 -14.76
N PRO A 19 3.99 -12.50 -14.08
CA PRO A 19 3.42 -11.25 -13.61
C PRO A 19 4.43 -10.59 -12.66
N ALA A 20 4.73 -9.30 -12.91
CA ALA A 20 5.56 -8.53 -12.01
C ALA A 20 4.93 -8.57 -10.62
N ALA A 21 5.70 -8.99 -9.59
CA ALA A 21 5.24 -8.96 -8.20
C ALA A 21 4.87 -7.51 -7.87
N LEU A 22 3.58 -7.26 -7.56
CA LEU A 22 3.12 -5.94 -7.16
C LEU A 22 3.68 -5.68 -5.75
N ALA A 23 4.42 -4.57 -5.58
CA ALA A 23 4.81 -4.08 -4.27
C ALA A 23 3.69 -3.20 -3.70
N ALA A 24 3.69 -2.98 -2.37
CA ALA A 24 2.81 -1.99 -1.76
C ALA A 24 2.94 -0.64 -2.49
N GLU A 25 1.83 0.00 -2.75
CA GLU A 25 1.75 1.23 -3.54
C GLU A 25 1.63 2.44 -2.63
N PHE A 26 2.46 3.46 -2.85
CA PHE A 26 2.46 4.72 -2.10
C PHE A 26 1.98 5.85 -3.01
N LYS A 27 0.95 6.56 -2.58
CA LYS A 27 0.36 7.68 -3.33
C LYS A 27 0.00 8.86 -2.42
N PRO A 28 0.02 10.09 -2.94
CA PRO A 28 -0.67 11.20 -2.30
C PRO A 28 -2.16 10.88 -2.13
N PHE A 29 -2.73 11.29 -1.01
CA PHE A 29 -4.15 11.11 -0.76
C PHE A 29 -4.98 11.99 -1.69
N THR A 30 -5.96 11.38 -2.34
CA THR A 30 -7.12 12.09 -2.90
C THR A 30 -8.38 11.36 -2.45
N ARG A 31 -9.47 12.10 -2.26
CA ARG A 31 -10.75 11.49 -1.89
C ARG A 31 -11.18 10.44 -2.91
N ALA A 32 -11.05 10.75 -4.20
CA ALA A 32 -11.40 9.84 -5.27
C ALA A 32 -10.60 8.52 -5.23
N THR A 33 -9.29 8.58 -4.99
CA THR A 33 -8.45 7.37 -4.89
C THR A 33 -8.83 6.54 -3.66
N PHE A 34 -9.07 7.19 -2.53
CA PHE A 34 -9.51 6.51 -1.31
C PHE A 34 -10.86 5.81 -1.51
N ASP A 35 -11.86 6.53 -2.03
CA ASP A 35 -13.21 5.98 -2.23
C ASP A 35 -13.22 4.81 -3.22
N ALA A 36 -12.44 4.90 -4.31
CA ALA A 36 -12.30 3.80 -5.27
C ALA A 36 -11.66 2.55 -4.64
N ALA A 37 -10.62 2.74 -3.82
CA ALA A 37 -9.96 1.64 -3.12
C ALA A 37 -10.87 1.01 -2.06
N GLN A 38 -11.65 1.82 -1.34
CA GLN A 38 -12.67 1.35 -0.40
C GLN A 38 -13.75 0.50 -1.11
N ALA A 39 -14.28 0.98 -2.23
CA ALA A 39 -15.27 0.26 -3.01
C ALA A 39 -14.73 -1.08 -3.55
N ALA A 40 -13.45 -1.15 -3.87
CA ALA A 40 -12.77 -2.37 -4.31
C ALA A 40 -12.39 -3.32 -3.16
N GLY A 41 -12.64 -2.94 -1.90
CA GLY A 41 -12.24 -3.73 -0.73
C GLY A 41 -10.72 -3.83 -0.55
N ARG A 42 -9.95 -2.91 -1.13
CA ARG A 42 -8.50 -2.92 -1.10
C ARG A 42 -7.98 -2.60 0.31
N PRO A 43 -6.93 -3.27 0.80
CA PRO A 43 -6.27 -2.87 2.04
C PRO A 43 -5.63 -1.49 1.88
N ILE A 44 -5.87 -0.59 2.85
CA ILE A 44 -5.40 0.79 2.82
C ILE A 44 -4.77 1.14 4.16
N LEU A 45 -3.64 1.85 4.11
CA LEU A 45 -3.12 2.63 5.22
C LEU A 45 -3.19 4.11 4.85
N VAL A 46 -3.90 4.89 5.65
CA VAL A 46 -3.85 6.35 5.55
C VAL A 46 -2.82 6.85 6.55
N GLU A 47 -1.86 7.64 6.09
CA GLU A 47 -0.86 8.29 6.93
C GLU A 47 -1.01 9.82 6.87
N VAL A 48 -1.26 10.45 8.01
CA VAL A 48 -1.27 11.91 8.13
C VAL A 48 0.14 12.38 8.44
N ASN A 49 0.81 12.96 7.47
CA ASN A 49 2.24 13.22 7.49
C ASN A 49 2.55 14.72 7.34
N ALA A 50 3.55 15.18 8.08
CA ALA A 50 4.16 16.49 7.90
C ALA A 50 5.66 16.32 7.63
N TRP A 51 6.20 17.08 6.68
CA TRP A 51 7.61 16.99 6.28
C TRP A 51 8.58 17.33 7.42
N TRP A 52 8.16 18.20 8.31
CA TRP A 52 8.94 18.69 9.47
C TRP A 52 8.84 17.79 10.72
N CYS A 53 8.10 16.70 10.66
CA CYS A 53 7.74 15.87 11.81
C CYS A 53 8.67 14.66 11.96
N PRO A 54 9.55 14.61 12.99
CA PRO A 54 10.45 13.46 13.21
C PRO A 54 9.71 12.17 13.51
N VAL A 55 8.59 12.23 14.22
CA VAL A 55 7.74 11.06 14.51
C VAL A 55 7.17 10.47 13.23
N CYS A 56 6.69 11.32 12.32
CA CYS A 56 6.23 10.88 10.99
C CYS A 56 7.35 10.17 10.22
N SER A 57 8.56 10.72 10.21
CA SER A 57 9.70 10.12 9.55
C SER A 57 10.06 8.75 10.11
N SER A 58 9.97 8.58 11.43
CA SER A 58 10.17 7.29 12.10
C SER A 58 9.10 6.28 11.70
N GLN A 59 7.84 6.68 11.68
CA GLN A 59 6.74 5.83 11.23
C GLN A 59 6.94 5.38 9.79
N VAL A 60 7.28 6.30 8.88
CA VAL A 60 7.52 6.00 7.46
C VAL A 60 8.61 4.95 7.26
N ARG A 61 9.72 5.03 8.02
CA ARG A 61 10.78 4.00 7.95
C ARG A 61 10.24 2.62 8.33
N THR A 62 9.50 2.52 9.44
CA THR A 62 8.92 1.25 9.89
C THR A 62 7.90 0.70 8.89
N ILE A 63 7.05 1.55 8.35
CA ILE A 63 6.08 1.17 7.31
C ILE A 63 6.80 0.62 6.09
N LYS A 64 7.76 1.37 5.53
CA LYS A 64 8.52 0.96 4.33
C LYS A 64 9.24 -0.36 4.52
N ASP A 65 9.85 -0.59 5.68
CA ASP A 65 10.53 -1.84 5.98
C ASP A 65 9.55 -3.02 6.06
N THR A 66 8.41 -2.81 6.70
CA THR A 66 7.40 -3.87 6.92
C THR A 66 6.74 -4.30 5.61
N VAL A 67 6.36 -3.34 4.76
CA VAL A 67 5.59 -3.61 3.54
C VAL A 67 6.43 -4.12 2.37
N ARG A 68 7.72 -4.39 2.59
CA ARG A 68 8.55 -5.15 1.63
C ARG A 68 8.13 -6.62 1.52
N SER A 69 7.46 -7.13 2.55
CA SER A 69 6.92 -8.49 2.52
C SER A 69 5.85 -8.60 1.42
N PRO A 70 5.85 -9.71 0.64
CA PRO A 70 4.83 -9.96 -0.38
C PRO A 70 3.39 -9.99 0.16
N ASP A 71 3.21 -10.18 1.47
CA ASP A 71 1.90 -10.13 2.12
C ASP A 71 1.18 -8.78 1.92
N TYR A 72 1.96 -7.72 1.67
CA TYR A 72 1.46 -6.35 1.49
C TYR A 72 1.41 -5.90 0.03
N ASP A 73 1.53 -6.78 -0.94
CA ASP A 73 1.57 -6.43 -2.36
C ASP A 73 0.32 -5.69 -2.86
N LYS A 74 -0.83 -5.88 -2.20
CA LYS A 74 -2.10 -5.20 -2.50
C LYS A 74 -2.33 -3.93 -1.67
N LEU A 75 -1.47 -3.66 -0.68
CA LEU A 75 -1.65 -2.51 0.20
C LEU A 75 -1.47 -1.19 -0.56
N LEU A 76 -2.40 -0.29 -0.34
CA LEU A 76 -2.33 1.10 -0.78
C LEU A 76 -2.04 1.99 0.42
N VAL A 77 -0.90 2.68 0.42
CA VAL A 77 -0.54 3.69 1.41
C VAL A 77 -0.87 5.07 0.84
N LEU A 78 -1.81 5.76 1.46
CA LEU A 78 -2.26 7.09 1.07
C LEU A 78 -1.78 8.14 2.08
N ARG A 79 -0.98 9.09 1.60
CA ARG A 79 -0.45 10.16 2.42
C ARG A 79 -1.29 11.41 2.35
N ILE A 80 -1.88 11.81 3.48
CA ILE A 80 -2.48 13.13 3.67
C ILE A 80 -1.37 14.09 4.09
N ASN A 81 -1.21 15.19 3.36
CA ASN A 81 -0.34 16.28 3.76
C ASN A 81 -1.01 17.09 4.88
N TYR A 82 -0.44 17.03 6.08
CA TYR A 82 -1.01 17.68 7.26
C TYR A 82 -1.20 19.18 7.06
N ASP A 83 -0.20 19.86 6.47
CA ASP A 83 -0.22 21.31 6.32
C ASP A 83 -1.19 21.79 5.23
N LYS A 84 -1.38 21.00 4.17
CA LYS A 84 -2.14 21.41 2.97
C LYS A 84 -3.52 20.78 2.86
N GLN A 85 -3.78 19.65 3.50
CA GLN A 85 -5.02 18.89 3.35
C GLN A 85 -5.81 18.81 4.65
N LYS A 86 -6.02 19.94 5.30
CA LYS A 86 -6.70 20.04 6.60
C LYS A 86 -8.12 19.48 6.57
N ALA A 87 -8.87 19.74 5.51
CA ALA A 87 -10.22 19.22 5.36
C ALA A 87 -10.24 17.69 5.34
N GLU A 88 -9.23 17.06 4.70
CA GLU A 88 -9.15 15.61 4.57
C GLU A 88 -8.86 14.91 5.90
N TRP A 89 -7.84 15.35 6.66
CA TRP A 89 -7.57 14.70 7.92
C TRP A 89 -8.64 15.00 8.98
N ARG A 90 -9.31 16.16 8.91
CA ARG A 90 -10.47 16.45 9.75
C ARG A 90 -11.67 15.55 9.45
N ALA A 91 -11.91 15.22 8.19
CA ALA A 91 -12.96 14.29 7.80
C ALA A 91 -12.75 12.90 8.41
N PHE A 92 -11.49 12.48 8.65
CA PHE A 92 -11.16 11.27 9.40
C PHE A 92 -11.19 11.46 10.93
N LYS A 93 -11.59 12.61 11.44
CA LYS A 93 -11.58 12.95 12.87
C LYS A 93 -10.16 12.88 13.48
N VAL A 94 -9.16 13.15 12.68
CA VAL A 94 -7.78 13.28 13.11
C VAL A 94 -7.54 14.66 13.68
N GLN A 95 -6.68 14.77 14.68
CA GLN A 95 -6.36 16.04 15.37
C GLN A 95 -4.93 16.49 15.14
N LYS A 96 -4.02 15.57 14.85
CA LYS A 96 -2.60 15.89 14.66
C LYS A 96 -1.94 14.98 13.62
N GLN A 97 -0.80 15.44 13.14
CA GLN A 97 0.09 14.64 12.30
C GLN A 97 0.55 13.36 13.02
N SER A 98 1.22 12.47 12.31
CA SER A 98 1.63 11.16 12.82
C SER A 98 0.47 10.24 13.21
N THR A 99 -0.68 10.42 12.59
CA THR A 99 -1.81 9.53 12.73
C THR A 99 -1.82 8.53 11.56
N LEU A 100 -1.90 7.25 11.90
CA LEU A 100 -2.01 6.14 10.97
C LEU A 100 -3.38 5.48 11.14
N ILE A 101 -4.07 5.22 10.03
CA ILE A 101 -5.40 4.59 10.04
C ILE A 101 -5.40 3.43 9.05
N ALA A 102 -5.70 2.23 9.53
CA ALA A 102 -5.75 1.02 8.72
C ALA A 102 -7.19 0.68 8.31
N PHE A 103 -7.38 0.30 7.05
CA PHE A 103 -8.66 -0.14 6.50
C PHE A 103 -8.52 -1.49 5.81
N ARG A 104 -9.58 -2.29 5.92
CA ARG A 104 -9.74 -3.56 5.22
C ARG A 104 -11.21 -3.76 4.89
N ASP A 105 -11.48 -4.19 3.65
CA ASP A 105 -12.85 -4.45 3.19
C ASP A 105 -13.83 -3.28 3.47
N GLY A 106 -13.36 -2.04 3.25
CA GLY A 106 -14.15 -0.83 3.45
C GLY A 106 -14.34 -0.39 4.90
N ARG A 107 -13.65 -1.01 5.87
CA ARG A 107 -13.81 -0.75 7.30
C ARG A 107 -12.50 -0.38 7.97
N GLU A 108 -12.53 0.61 8.84
CA GLU A 108 -11.41 0.92 9.72
C GLU A 108 -11.14 -0.24 10.67
N GLN A 109 -9.88 -0.69 10.69
CA GLN A 109 -9.41 -1.77 11.56
C GLN A 109 -8.77 -1.25 12.85
N GLY A 110 -8.26 -0.03 12.81
CA GLY A 110 -7.62 0.62 13.94
C GLY A 110 -6.84 1.85 13.52
N ARG A 111 -6.35 2.57 14.50
CA ARG A 111 -5.51 3.75 14.30
C ARG A 111 -4.49 3.93 15.41
N LEU A 112 -3.39 4.57 15.08
CA LEU A 112 -2.35 4.98 16.01
C LEU A 112 -2.11 6.48 15.82
N SER A 113 -1.88 7.19 16.91
CA SER A 113 -1.54 8.61 16.88
C SER A 113 -0.27 8.85 17.66
N TYR A 114 0.73 9.43 17.01
CA TYR A 114 2.01 9.82 17.60
C TYR A 114 2.81 8.65 18.20
N ILE A 115 2.67 7.46 17.65
CA ILE A 115 3.33 6.23 18.10
C ILE A 115 4.49 5.90 17.17
N THR A 116 5.68 5.64 17.72
CA THR A 116 6.88 5.19 16.99
C THR A 116 7.25 3.75 17.29
N ASP A 117 6.55 3.10 18.22
CA ASP A 117 6.77 1.69 18.54
C ASP A 117 6.56 0.81 17.30
N LYS A 118 7.63 0.13 16.91
CA LYS A 118 7.64 -0.66 15.65
C LYS A 118 6.64 -1.80 15.67
N GLU A 119 6.48 -2.48 16.82
CA GLU A 119 5.55 -3.62 16.91
C GLU A 119 4.09 -3.16 16.85
N LYS A 120 3.75 -2.02 17.44
CA LYS A 120 2.42 -1.43 17.33
C LYS A 120 2.11 -1.04 15.89
N ILE A 121 3.07 -0.44 15.18
CA ILE A 121 2.91 -0.08 13.77
C ILE A 121 2.76 -1.34 12.90
N ARG A 122 3.57 -2.37 13.13
CA ARG A 122 3.45 -3.66 12.44
C ARG A 122 2.12 -4.34 12.71
N ALA A 123 1.63 -4.30 13.94
CA ALA A 123 0.32 -4.84 14.31
C ALA A 123 -0.82 -4.12 13.57
N LEU A 124 -0.74 -2.78 13.47
CA LEU A 124 -1.69 -2.00 12.69
C LEU A 124 -1.64 -2.39 11.20
N LEU A 125 -0.45 -2.53 10.63
CA LEU A 125 -0.29 -2.98 9.24
C LEU A 125 -0.86 -4.40 9.03
N ARG A 126 -0.60 -5.34 9.95
CA ARG A 126 -1.19 -6.68 9.88
C ARG A 126 -2.72 -6.67 9.89
N SER A 127 -3.35 -5.69 10.52
CA SER A 127 -4.80 -5.57 10.55
C SER A 127 -5.41 -5.25 9.17
N THR A 128 -4.61 -4.79 8.21
CA THR A 128 -5.03 -4.61 6.81
C THR A 128 -5.10 -5.93 6.05
N LEU A 129 -4.45 -6.98 6.56
CA LEU A 129 -4.41 -8.33 5.99
C LEU A 129 -5.53 -9.18 6.59
N ARG A 130 -5.76 -10.34 5.98
CA ARG A 130 -6.74 -11.33 6.47
C ARG A 130 -6.07 -12.40 7.32
#